data_18aa5ed90ca5cc7d1fb9ac65046ce311
#
_entry.id   18aa5ed90ca5cc7d1fb9ac65046ce311
#
_cell.length_a   1.000
_cell.length_b   1.000
_cell.length_c   1.000
_cell.angle_alpha   90.00
_cell.angle_beta   90.00
_cell.angle_gamma   90.00
#
_symmetry.space_group_name_H-M   'P 1'
#
loop_
_entity.id
_entity.type
_entity.pdbx_description
1 polymer ?
#
loop_
_entity_poly.entity_id
_entity_poly.type
_entity_poly.pdbx_seq_one_letter_code
_entity_poly.pdbx_strand_id
1 'polypeptide(L)'
;WYPSRGELISLAVFYKHFNSPIEWTYTVAGGTDLIYSYKNAKSANNYGVELDIRKNLGFIGLKDFSWSFNGALIKSKVQFEKGAKEEDRPMQGQSPYLINTGIFYKNEPLKMDIALLYNRIGKRIIGVGRSEGSTGDDSNSRVPHSFEMPRNTIDLSLAKKFGDHLELKLNVRDLLAEKIYYKQFADVTYSDGSKKEVEEIARCYKPGRNIGLQAIYKF
;
A
#
# COMPACT_ATOMS: atom_id res chain seq x y z
N TRP A 1 -12.77 8.28 -21.23
CA TRP A 1 -12.73 7.92 -22.63
C TRP A 1 -12.80 6.41 -22.81
N TYR A 2 -13.66 5.99 -23.74
CA TYR A 2 -13.90 4.58 -24.07
C TYR A 2 -13.46 4.34 -25.53
N PRO A 3 -12.20 3.93 -25.78
CA PRO A 3 -11.68 3.77 -27.14
C PRO A 3 -12.43 2.72 -27.95
N SER A 4 -12.81 1.61 -27.33
CA SER A 4 -13.63 0.56 -27.93
C SER A 4 -14.41 -0.22 -26.85
N ARG A 5 -15.24 -1.18 -27.27
CA ARG A 5 -16.03 -2.00 -26.35
C ARG A 5 -15.12 -2.77 -25.36
N GLY A 6 -15.34 -2.56 -24.08
CA GLY A 6 -14.55 -3.17 -23.00
C GLY A 6 -13.23 -2.46 -22.68
N GLU A 7 -12.91 -1.34 -23.35
CA GLU A 7 -11.75 -0.51 -23.08
C GLU A 7 -12.13 0.75 -22.29
N LEU A 8 -11.20 1.23 -21.48
CA LEU A 8 -11.37 2.42 -20.66
C LEU A 8 -10.03 3.12 -20.49
N ILE A 9 -10.02 4.43 -20.60
CA ILE A 9 -8.96 5.30 -20.08
C ILE A 9 -9.62 6.37 -19.23
N SER A 10 -9.33 6.39 -17.94
CA SER A 10 -9.87 7.34 -16.99
C SER A 10 -8.74 8.05 -16.25
N LEU A 11 -8.80 9.36 -16.19
CA LEU A 11 -7.94 10.21 -15.39
C LEU A 11 -8.80 10.97 -14.41
N ALA A 12 -8.48 10.87 -13.12
CA ALA A 12 -9.16 11.60 -12.06
C ALA A 12 -8.16 12.40 -11.23
N VAL A 13 -8.55 13.60 -10.84
CA VAL A 13 -7.84 14.43 -9.86
C VAL A 13 -8.76 14.64 -8.69
N PHE A 14 -8.26 14.50 -7.48
CA PHE A 14 -9.07 14.68 -6.29
C PHE A 14 -8.39 15.54 -5.23
N TYR A 15 -9.22 16.20 -4.45
CA TYR A 15 -8.84 16.88 -3.22
C TYR A 15 -9.85 16.53 -2.13
N LYS A 16 -9.33 16.16 -0.94
CA LYS A 16 -10.15 15.87 0.25
C LYS A 16 -9.61 16.67 1.42
N HIS A 17 -10.49 17.38 2.08
CA HIS A 17 -10.20 18.10 3.32
C HIS A 17 -10.95 17.45 4.48
N PHE A 18 -10.28 17.25 5.59
CA PHE A 18 -10.82 16.70 6.81
C PHE A 18 -10.68 17.74 7.93
N ASN A 19 -11.79 18.08 8.56
CA ASN A 19 -11.80 18.87 9.78
C ASN A 19 -11.69 17.93 10.98
N SER A 20 -10.77 18.24 11.88
CA SER A 20 -10.59 17.50 13.13
C SER A 20 -10.49 15.95 12.95
N PRO A 21 -9.67 15.45 12.02
CA PRO A 21 -9.53 14.00 11.83
C PRO A 21 -8.98 13.36 13.11
N ILE A 22 -9.44 12.15 13.40
CA ILE A 22 -8.94 11.36 14.52
C ILE A 22 -7.62 10.72 14.09
N GLU A 23 -6.57 11.01 14.85
CA GLU A 23 -5.24 10.49 14.61
C GLU A 23 -4.70 9.78 15.85
N TRP A 24 -3.84 8.79 15.62
CA TRP A 24 -3.10 8.15 16.69
C TRP A 24 -2.10 9.14 17.31
N THR A 25 -2.03 9.11 18.62
CA THR A 25 -1.07 9.91 19.41
C THR A 25 -0.51 9.06 20.55
N TYR A 26 0.58 9.53 21.10
CA TYR A 26 1.15 8.97 22.32
C TYR A 26 0.90 9.88 23.50
N THR A 27 0.58 9.28 24.62
CA THR A 27 0.56 9.95 25.92
C THR A 27 1.53 9.21 26.85
N VAL A 28 2.33 9.95 27.61
CA VAL A 28 3.16 9.38 28.66
C VAL A 28 2.35 9.35 29.93
N ALA A 29 2.10 8.17 30.46
CA ALA A 29 1.51 7.99 31.76
C ALA A 29 2.60 7.61 32.75
N GLY A 30 2.91 8.46 33.68
CA GLY A 30 3.79 8.26 34.83
C GLY A 30 4.96 7.29 34.65
N GLY A 31 6.16 7.79 34.35
CA GLY A 31 7.35 6.98 34.09
C GLY A 31 7.69 6.86 32.60
N THR A 32 8.17 5.69 32.20
CA THR A 32 8.59 5.39 30.80
C THR A 32 7.50 4.78 29.94
N ASP A 33 6.31 4.52 30.47
CA ASP A 33 5.26 3.82 29.77
C ASP A 33 4.59 4.71 28.74
N LEU A 34 4.59 4.22 27.47
CA LEU A 34 3.93 4.87 26.36
C LEU A 34 2.51 4.32 26.20
N ILE A 35 1.53 5.19 26.37
CA ILE A 35 0.13 4.85 26.09
C ILE A 35 -0.25 5.36 24.72
N TYR A 36 -0.68 4.46 23.85
CA TYR A 36 -1.33 4.84 22.60
C TYR A 36 -2.73 5.34 22.86
N SER A 37 -3.09 6.44 22.27
CA SER A 37 -4.40 7.06 22.37
C SER A 37 -4.79 7.68 21.03
N TYR A 38 -5.97 8.26 21.01
CA TYR A 38 -6.49 9.00 19.86
C TYR A 38 -6.66 10.46 20.21
N LYS A 39 -6.39 11.33 19.25
CA LYS A 39 -6.58 12.76 19.37
C LYS A 39 -7.07 13.32 18.04
N ASN A 40 -7.90 14.35 18.10
CA ASN A 40 -8.27 15.11 16.92
C ASN A 40 -7.10 16.01 16.51
N ALA A 41 -6.61 15.84 15.29
CA ALA A 41 -5.73 16.81 14.67
C ALA A 41 -6.54 18.05 14.24
N LYS A 42 -5.86 19.14 13.92
CA LYS A 42 -6.51 20.36 13.43
C LYS A 42 -7.22 20.13 12.11
N SER A 43 -6.52 19.59 11.14
CA SER A 43 -7.03 19.29 9.81
C SER A 43 -6.15 18.26 9.10
N ALA A 44 -6.67 17.68 8.04
CA ALA A 44 -5.87 16.95 7.09
C ALA A 44 -6.29 17.24 5.66
N ASN A 45 -5.31 17.23 4.76
CA ASN A 45 -5.53 17.44 3.33
C ASN A 45 -4.93 16.28 2.54
N ASN A 46 -5.71 15.73 1.64
CA ASN A 46 -5.26 14.72 0.68
C ASN A 46 -5.61 15.18 -0.72
N TYR A 47 -4.65 15.14 -1.59
CA TYR A 47 -4.84 15.38 -3.02
C TYR A 47 -4.01 14.40 -3.83
N GLY A 48 -4.52 14.09 -5.00
CA GLY A 48 -3.84 13.12 -5.85
C GLY A 48 -4.41 13.03 -7.24
N VAL A 49 -3.77 12.18 -8.01
CA VAL A 49 -4.14 11.85 -9.39
C VAL A 49 -4.27 10.35 -9.48
N GLU A 50 -5.32 9.88 -10.13
CA GLU A 50 -5.61 8.48 -10.39
C GLU A 50 -5.72 8.25 -11.89
N LEU A 51 -5.09 7.18 -12.38
CA LEU A 51 -5.14 6.73 -13.77
C LEU A 51 -5.63 5.29 -13.81
N ASP A 52 -6.71 5.04 -14.55
CA ASP A 52 -7.23 3.69 -14.82
C ASP A 52 -7.19 3.45 -16.33
N ILE A 53 -6.58 2.36 -16.75
CA ILE A 53 -6.50 1.94 -18.16
C ILE A 53 -6.95 0.48 -18.25
N ARG A 54 -7.84 0.21 -19.21
CA ARG A 54 -8.18 -1.14 -19.67
C ARG A 54 -8.06 -1.19 -21.16
N LYS A 55 -7.25 -2.07 -21.68
CA LYS A 55 -6.94 -2.14 -23.10
C LYS A 55 -6.87 -3.58 -23.59
N ASN A 56 -7.56 -3.85 -24.71
CA ASN A 56 -7.37 -5.10 -25.45
C ASN A 56 -6.09 -5.02 -26.27
N LEU A 57 -5.33 -6.11 -26.32
CA LEU A 57 -4.03 -6.13 -26.99
C LEU A 57 -4.10 -6.66 -28.44
N GLY A 58 -5.30 -6.76 -29.01
CA GLY A 58 -5.51 -7.16 -30.39
C GLY A 58 -4.79 -6.31 -31.43
N PHE A 59 -4.56 -5.01 -31.13
CA PHE A 59 -3.86 -4.08 -32.02
C PHE A 59 -2.38 -4.42 -32.24
N ILE A 60 -1.78 -5.21 -31.34
CA ILE A 60 -0.42 -5.76 -31.49
C ILE A 60 -0.43 -7.25 -31.86
N GLY A 61 -1.57 -7.78 -32.31
CA GLY A 61 -1.72 -9.19 -32.69
C GLY A 61 -2.10 -10.16 -31.54
N LEU A 62 -2.17 -9.70 -30.29
CA LEU A 62 -2.50 -10.50 -29.11
C LEU A 62 -4.02 -10.45 -28.84
N LYS A 63 -4.83 -11.08 -29.69
CA LYS A 63 -6.31 -10.96 -29.71
C LYS A 63 -6.97 -11.45 -28.42
N ASP A 64 -6.39 -12.47 -27.78
CA ASP A 64 -6.93 -13.10 -26.57
C ASP A 64 -6.42 -12.43 -25.28
N PHE A 65 -5.58 -11.39 -25.41
CA PHE A 65 -4.99 -10.73 -24.27
C PHE A 65 -5.62 -9.35 -24.03
N SER A 66 -5.75 -9.01 -22.77
CA SER A 66 -6.06 -7.68 -22.31
C SER A 66 -5.13 -7.26 -21.17
N TRP A 67 -4.94 -5.97 -21.04
CA TRP A 67 -4.13 -5.34 -20.01
C TRP A 67 -4.97 -4.37 -19.21
N SER A 68 -4.77 -4.36 -17.90
CA SER A 68 -5.28 -3.34 -17.02
C SER A 68 -4.17 -2.69 -16.23
N PHE A 69 -4.34 -1.41 -15.97
CA PHE A 69 -3.48 -0.61 -15.11
C PHE A 69 -4.36 0.32 -14.27
N ASN A 70 -4.10 0.35 -12.96
CA ASN A 70 -4.64 1.34 -12.05
C ASN A 70 -3.47 1.90 -11.22
N GLY A 71 -3.25 3.19 -11.28
CA GLY A 71 -2.20 3.87 -10.56
C GLY A 71 -2.71 5.12 -9.89
N ALA A 72 -2.21 5.40 -8.68
CA ALA A 72 -2.51 6.62 -7.94
C ALA A 72 -1.23 7.24 -7.40
N LEU A 73 -1.13 8.56 -7.48
CA LEU A 73 -0.15 9.39 -6.78
C LEU A 73 -0.90 10.27 -5.80
N ILE A 74 -0.53 10.18 -4.52
CA ILE A 74 -1.29 10.81 -3.43
C ILE A 74 -0.33 11.55 -2.53
N LYS A 75 -0.63 12.81 -2.24
CA LYS A 75 0.05 13.57 -1.21
C LYS A 75 -0.93 13.89 -0.10
N SER A 76 -0.58 13.47 1.11
CA SER A 76 -1.38 13.71 2.31
C SER A 76 -0.60 14.52 3.31
N LYS A 77 -1.29 15.36 4.09
CA LYS A 77 -0.71 16.11 5.18
C LYS A 77 -1.74 16.27 6.30
N VAL A 78 -1.39 15.79 7.48
CA VAL A 78 -2.08 16.10 8.74
C VAL A 78 -1.40 17.30 9.36
N GLN A 79 -2.19 18.24 9.83
CA GLN A 79 -1.74 19.44 10.53
C GLN A 79 -2.26 19.40 11.96
N PHE A 80 -1.37 19.71 12.89
CA PHE A 80 -1.69 19.82 14.30
C PHE A 80 -1.79 21.30 14.73
N GLU A 81 -2.30 21.55 15.92
CA GLU A 81 -2.38 22.91 16.46
C GLU A 81 -0.97 23.44 16.76
N LYS A 82 -0.81 24.77 16.67
CA LYS A 82 0.46 25.41 17.04
C LYS A 82 0.78 25.11 18.50
N GLY A 83 1.99 24.61 18.76
CA GLY A 83 2.42 24.17 20.09
C GLY A 83 1.98 22.76 20.46
N ALA A 84 1.38 22.01 19.55
CA ALA A 84 1.21 20.57 19.73
C ALA A 84 2.59 19.88 19.75
N LYS A 85 2.64 18.76 20.48
CA LYS A 85 3.85 17.92 20.54
C LYS A 85 4.06 17.10 19.27
N GLU A 86 3.01 16.93 18.49
CA GLU A 86 3.01 16.21 17.23
C GLU A 86 3.44 17.15 16.09
N GLU A 87 4.28 16.62 15.19
CA GLU A 87 4.68 17.32 13.97
C GLU A 87 3.73 17.01 12.81
N ASP A 88 3.60 17.98 11.88
CA ASP A 88 2.89 17.77 10.63
C ASP A 88 3.51 16.59 9.86
N ARG A 89 2.69 15.66 9.43
CA ARG A 89 3.12 14.41 8.79
C ARG A 89 2.10 13.91 7.77
N PRO A 90 2.45 12.94 6.92
CA PRO A 90 1.46 12.21 6.15
C PRO A 90 0.46 11.51 7.05
N MET A 91 -0.78 11.32 6.58
CA MET A 91 -1.78 10.53 7.31
C MET A 91 -1.29 9.10 7.50
N GLN A 92 -1.56 8.53 8.67
CA GLN A 92 -1.27 7.13 8.95
C GLN A 92 -2.04 6.24 7.97
N GLY A 93 -1.37 5.20 7.46
CA GLY A 93 -1.92 4.28 6.48
C GLY A 93 -1.93 4.80 5.04
N GLN A 94 -1.73 6.11 4.83
CA GLN A 94 -1.72 6.68 3.48
C GLN A 94 -0.37 6.47 2.79
N SER A 95 -0.41 5.76 1.67
CA SER A 95 0.74 5.58 0.79
C SER A 95 0.85 6.74 -0.21
N PRO A 96 2.07 7.18 -0.59
CA PRO A 96 2.25 8.21 -1.61
C PRO A 96 1.97 7.72 -3.02
N TYR A 97 1.96 6.43 -3.25
CA TYR A 97 1.57 5.84 -4.53
C TYR A 97 1.01 4.43 -4.37
N LEU A 98 0.17 4.05 -5.33
CA LEU A 98 -0.39 2.72 -5.51
C LEU A 98 -0.25 2.35 -6.98
N ILE A 99 0.18 1.12 -7.26
CA ILE A 99 0.26 0.57 -8.61
C ILE A 99 -0.38 -0.82 -8.60
N ASN A 100 -1.38 -1.00 -9.44
CA ASN A 100 -1.98 -2.29 -9.78
C ASN A 100 -1.89 -2.44 -11.29
N THR A 101 -1.40 -3.58 -11.77
CA THR A 101 -1.46 -3.89 -13.18
C THR A 101 -1.69 -5.38 -13.39
N GLY A 102 -2.33 -5.73 -14.48
CA GLY A 102 -2.65 -7.13 -14.77
C GLY A 102 -2.67 -7.41 -16.26
N ILE A 103 -2.22 -8.61 -16.59
CA ILE A 103 -2.36 -9.20 -17.92
C ILE A 103 -3.37 -10.34 -17.81
N PHE A 104 -4.35 -10.32 -18.69
CA PHE A 104 -5.40 -11.32 -18.76
C PHE A 104 -5.34 -11.98 -20.12
N TYR A 105 -5.35 -13.30 -20.12
CA TYR A 105 -5.51 -14.12 -21.29
C TYR A 105 -6.86 -14.84 -21.21
N LYS A 106 -7.69 -14.70 -22.22
CA LYS A 106 -8.97 -15.41 -22.32
C LYS A 106 -9.11 -15.99 -23.70
N ASN A 107 -9.16 -17.32 -23.78
CA ASN A 107 -9.34 -18.04 -25.04
C ASN A 107 -10.58 -18.92 -24.97
N GLU A 108 -11.62 -18.54 -25.70
CA GLU A 108 -12.91 -19.26 -25.72
C GLU A 108 -12.79 -20.67 -26.32
N PRO A 109 -12.09 -20.90 -27.47
CA PRO A 109 -11.89 -22.23 -28.01
C PRO A 109 -11.17 -23.19 -27.06
N LEU A 110 -10.15 -22.69 -26.35
CA LEU A 110 -9.43 -23.48 -25.36
C LEU A 110 -10.18 -23.56 -24.02
N LYS A 111 -11.26 -22.81 -23.84
CA LYS A 111 -12.00 -22.67 -22.56
C LYS A 111 -11.05 -22.39 -21.40
N MET A 112 -10.08 -21.45 -21.61
CA MET A 112 -9.00 -21.18 -20.67
C MET A 112 -8.91 -19.68 -20.37
N ASP A 113 -8.84 -19.37 -19.07
CA ASP A 113 -8.65 -18.02 -18.55
C ASP A 113 -7.39 -18.00 -17.68
N ILE A 114 -6.50 -17.03 -17.92
CA ILE A 114 -5.31 -16.81 -17.10
C ILE A 114 -5.25 -15.32 -16.73
N ALA A 115 -4.96 -15.04 -15.46
CA ALA A 115 -4.70 -13.68 -14.99
C ALA A 115 -3.40 -13.64 -14.20
N LEU A 116 -2.53 -12.71 -14.55
CA LEU A 116 -1.32 -12.37 -13.82
C LEU A 116 -1.45 -10.93 -13.33
N LEU A 117 -1.49 -10.75 -12.01
CA LEU A 117 -1.71 -9.47 -11.36
C LEU A 117 -0.45 -9.06 -10.60
N TYR A 118 -0.08 -7.81 -10.72
CA TYR A 118 0.99 -7.18 -9.97
C TYR A 118 0.44 -6.02 -9.15
N ASN A 119 0.86 -5.95 -7.88
CA ASN A 119 0.54 -4.84 -6.98
C ASN A 119 1.81 -4.33 -6.30
N ARG A 120 1.87 -3.02 -6.12
CA ARG A 120 2.87 -2.34 -5.30
C ARG A 120 2.26 -1.12 -4.62
N ILE A 121 2.46 -1.03 -3.30
CA ILE A 121 2.05 0.10 -2.47
C ILE A 121 3.32 0.78 -1.95
N GLY A 122 3.36 2.11 -1.96
CA GLY A 122 4.49 2.88 -1.45
C GLY A 122 4.64 2.79 0.08
N LYS A 123 5.75 3.29 0.57
CA LYS A 123 6.05 3.40 2.01
C LYS A 123 4.93 4.17 2.73
N ARG A 124 4.43 3.64 3.86
CA ARG A 124 3.36 4.29 4.65
C ARG A 124 3.63 4.18 6.14
N ILE A 125 3.19 5.17 6.90
CA ILE A 125 3.23 5.13 8.36
C ILE A 125 2.20 4.12 8.85
N ILE A 126 2.62 3.12 9.63
CA ILE A 126 1.74 2.16 10.29
C ILE A 126 1.69 2.38 11.80
N GLY A 127 2.72 2.95 12.38
CA GLY A 127 2.80 3.36 13.76
C GLY A 127 3.33 4.79 13.84
N VAL A 128 2.57 5.66 14.51
CA VAL A 128 2.99 7.05 14.72
C VAL A 128 4.02 7.09 15.83
N GLY A 129 5.14 7.72 15.57
CA GLY A 129 6.19 7.98 16.54
C GLY A 129 5.89 9.22 17.37
N ARG A 130 6.74 9.48 18.34
CA ARG A 130 6.70 10.64 19.21
C ARG A 130 7.76 11.64 18.77
N SER A 131 7.38 12.88 18.50
CA SER A 131 8.27 13.92 18.01
C SER A 131 9.01 14.67 19.11
N GLU A 132 8.44 14.79 20.33
CA GLU A 132 9.06 15.47 21.46
C GLU A 132 9.28 14.57 22.67
N GLY A 133 10.40 14.79 23.35
CA GLY A 133 10.65 14.27 24.69
C GLY A 133 9.70 14.88 25.72
N SER A 134 9.46 14.19 26.83
CA SER A 134 8.84 14.74 28.02
C SER A 134 9.60 16.00 28.46
N THR A 135 8.89 17.01 28.94
CA THR A 135 9.41 18.26 29.47
C THR A 135 10.62 18.04 30.41
N GLY A 136 11.82 18.21 29.90
CA GLY A 136 13.07 18.09 30.62
C GLY A 136 14.09 17.35 29.79
N ASP A 137 14.85 18.07 29.01
CA ASP A 137 16.20 17.79 28.51
C ASP A 137 16.58 16.40 27.96
N ASP A 138 15.62 15.55 27.66
CA ASP A 138 15.89 14.26 27.04
C ASP A 138 15.55 14.30 25.54
N SER A 139 16.50 14.84 24.76
CA SER A 139 16.54 14.66 23.29
C SER A 139 16.54 13.18 22.87
N ASN A 140 16.80 12.27 23.82
CA ASN A 140 16.83 10.81 23.64
C ASN A 140 15.46 10.12 23.69
N SER A 141 14.38 10.84 23.95
CA SER A 141 13.05 10.22 24.10
C SER A 141 12.18 10.31 22.84
N ARG A 142 12.75 10.68 21.69
CA ARG A 142 12.06 10.63 20.40
C ARG A 142 11.88 9.18 19.96
N VAL A 143 10.65 8.81 19.64
CA VAL A 143 10.34 7.52 19.04
C VAL A 143 10.01 7.75 17.56
N PRO A 144 10.81 7.21 16.63
CA PRO A 144 10.55 7.38 15.21
C PRO A 144 9.23 6.74 14.77
N HIS A 145 8.65 7.25 13.69
CA HIS A 145 7.52 6.58 13.05
C HIS A 145 7.92 5.19 12.54
N SER A 146 7.03 4.23 12.69
CA SER A 146 7.17 2.91 12.07
C SER A 146 6.53 2.92 10.69
N PHE A 147 7.29 2.51 9.69
CA PHE A 147 6.87 2.47 8.31
C PHE A 147 6.78 1.04 7.81
N GLU A 148 5.69 0.71 7.13
CA GLU A 148 5.65 -0.45 6.25
C GLU A 148 6.35 -0.09 4.94
N MET A 149 7.36 -0.88 4.58
CA MET A 149 8.15 -0.67 3.37
C MET A 149 7.42 -1.23 2.14
N PRO A 150 7.63 -0.62 0.95
CA PRO A 150 7.05 -1.13 -0.27
C PRO A 150 7.52 -2.56 -0.55
N ARG A 151 6.61 -3.39 -1.05
CA ARG A 151 6.96 -4.70 -1.59
C ARG A 151 6.19 -4.99 -2.87
N ASN A 152 6.69 -5.93 -3.66
CA ASN A 152 6.04 -6.40 -4.86
C ASN A 152 5.21 -7.63 -4.53
N THR A 153 3.98 -7.68 -5.03
CA THR A 153 3.15 -8.88 -4.98
C THR A 153 2.73 -9.26 -6.39
N ILE A 154 2.80 -10.55 -6.70
CA ILE A 154 2.31 -11.12 -7.94
C ILE A 154 1.35 -12.24 -7.60
N ASP A 155 0.16 -12.16 -8.18
CA ASP A 155 -0.88 -13.19 -8.07
C ASP A 155 -1.11 -13.81 -9.44
N LEU A 156 -1.24 -15.14 -9.48
CA LEU A 156 -1.56 -15.91 -10.67
C LEU A 156 -2.90 -16.64 -10.45
N SER A 157 -3.81 -16.48 -11.40
CA SER A 157 -5.04 -17.27 -11.48
C SER A 157 -5.10 -17.97 -12.82
N LEU A 158 -5.42 -19.24 -12.81
CA LEU A 158 -5.64 -20.06 -14.00
C LEU A 158 -6.94 -20.82 -13.85
N ALA A 159 -7.82 -20.72 -14.83
CA ALA A 159 -9.03 -21.54 -14.92
C ALA A 159 -9.08 -22.26 -16.27
N LYS A 160 -9.42 -23.55 -16.24
CA LYS A 160 -9.55 -24.40 -17.41
C LYS A 160 -10.80 -25.25 -17.31
N LYS A 161 -11.66 -25.17 -18.34
CA LYS A 161 -12.81 -26.08 -18.47
C LYS A 161 -12.46 -27.25 -19.36
N PHE A 162 -12.88 -28.44 -18.94
CA PHE A 162 -12.74 -29.68 -19.65
C PHE A 162 -14.17 -30.19 -20.01
N GLY A 163 -14.49 -30.09 -21.29
CA GLY A 163 -15.86 -30.30 -21.74
C GLY A 163 -16.81 -29.26 -21.12
N ASP A 164 -18.02 -29.70 -20.78
CA ASP A 164 -19.08 -28.85 -20.21
C ASP A 164 -19.29 -29.11 -18.71
N HIS A 165 -18.65 -30.15 -18.18
CA HIS A 165 -18.88 -30.64 -16.83
C HIS A 165 -17.79 -30.28 -15.83
N LEU A 166 -16.51 -30.26 -16.20
CA LEU A 166 -15.40 -30.07 -15.26
C LEU A 166 -14.69 -28.74 -15.48
N GLU A 167 -14.53 -27.95 -14.41
CA GLU A 167 -13.70 -26.76 -14.37
C GLU A 167 -12.66 -26.89 -13.25
N LEU A 168 -11.38 -26.71 -13.60
CA LEU A 168 -10.29 -26.64 -12.64
C LEU A 168 -9.79 -25.20 -12.52
N LYS A 169 -9.58 -24.76 -11.27
CA LYS A 169 -9.01 -23.42 -10.98
C LYS A 169 -7.80 -23.58 -10.07
N LEU A 170 -6.71 -22.94 -10.47
CA LEU A 170 -5.52 -22.77 -9.66
C LEU A 170 -5.35 -21.29 -9.36
N ASN A 171 -5.20 -20.95 -8.08
CA ASN A 171 -4.86 -19.61 -7.63
C ASN A 171 -3.59 -19.65 -6.81
N VAL A 172 -2.61 -18.86 -7.19
CA VAL A 172 -1.36 -18.67 -6.42
C VAL A 172 -1.26 -17.19 -6.06
N ARG A 173 -1.40 -16.90 -4.75
CA ARG A 173 -1.25 -15.55 -4.24
C ARG A 173 0.15 -15.35 -3.69
N ASP A 174 0.66 -14.15 -3.87
CA ASP A 174 1.98 -13.71 -3.40
C ASP A 174 3.10 -14.64 -3.93
N LEU A 175 3.14 -14.81 -5.26
CA LEU A 175 4.08 -15.70 -5.94
C LEU A 175 5.55 -15.40 -5.60
N LEU A 176 5.90 -14.12 -5.41
CA LEU A 176 7.24 -13.69 -5.03
C LEU A 176 7.54 -14.00 -3.57
N ALA A 177 6.53 -13.96 -2.70
CA ALA A 177 6.66 -14.14 -1.25
C ALA A 177 7.78 -13.27 -0.67
N GLU A 178 7.86 -12.00 -1.11
CA GLU A 178 8.82 -11.05 -0.57
C GLU A 178 8.58 -10.82 0.92
N LYS A 179 9.66 -10.55 1.65
CA LYS A 179 9.56 -10.20 3.07
C LYS A 179 8.83 -8.87 3.24
N ILE A 180 8.02 -8.80 4.29
CA ILE A 180 7.43 -7.55 4.76
C ILE A 180 8.40 -6.96 5.79
N TYR A 181 8.80 -5.71 5.55
CA TYR A 181 9.67 -4.97 6.44
C TYR A 181 8.91 -3.81 7.08
N TYR A 182 9.01 -3.73 8.38
CA TYR A 182 8.64 -2.55 9.15
C TYR A 182 9.91 -1.90 9.65
N LYS A 183 10.14 -0.63 9.28
CA LYS A 183 11.36 0.08 9.58
C LYS A 183 11.08 1.38 10.29
N GLN A 184 12.05 1.80 11.08
CA GLN A 184 12.11 3.11 11.69
C GLN A 184 13.34 3.86 11.17
N PHE A 185 13.23 5.18 11.10
CA PHE A 185 14.29 6.08 10.63
C PHE A 185 14.50 7.16 11.67
N ALA A 186 15.70 7.30 12.17
CA ALA A 186 16.06 8.29 13.17
C ALA A 186 17.30 9.07 12.75
N ASP A 187 17.24 10.38 12.92
CA ASP A 187 18.42 11.24 12.79
C ASP A 187 19.25 11.14 14.07
N VAL A 188 20.42 10.57 13.96
CA VAL A 188 21.40 10.46 15.07
C VAL A 188 22.46 11.51 14.90
N THR A 189 22.69 12.31 15.96
CA THR A 189 23.80 13.25 16.02
C THR A 189 24.95 12.59 16.77
N TYR A 190 26.08 12.44 16.10
CA TYR A 190 27.30 11.88 16.68
C TYR A 190 28.07 12.91 17.53
N SER A 191 29.01 12.45 18.33
CA SER A 191 29.83 13.30 19.19
C SER A 191 30.69 14.33 18.44
N ASP A 192 30.97 14.10 17.16
CA ASP A 192 31.66 15.03 16.27
C ASP A 192 30.73 16.09 15.65
N GLY A 193 29.42 16.08 16.02
CA GLY A 193 28.41 16.99 15.49
C GLY A 193 27.82 16.56 14.13
N SER A 194 28.31 15.50 13.52
CA SER A 194 27.73 14.97 12.28
C SER A 194 26.34 14.38 12.53
N LYS A 195 25.43 14.56 11.56
CA LYS A 195 24.09 13.95 11.58
C LYS A 195 23.99 12.87 10.52
N LYS A 196 23.44 11.74 10.90
CA LYS A 196 23.19 10.64 9.98
C LYS A 196 21.81 10.02 10.25
N GLU A 197 21.04 9.80 9.18
CA GLU A 197 19.84 9.00 9.26
C GLU A 197 20.23 7.52 9.45
N VAL A 198 19.73 6.92 10.52
CA VAL A 198 19.93 5.50 10.84
C VAL A 198 18.62 4.78 10.61
N GLU A 199 18.71 3.68 9.86
CA GLU A 199 17.59 2.79 9.59
C GLU A 199 17.64 1.59 10.54
N GLU A 200 16.50 1.28 11.15
CA GLU A 200 16.33 0.10 12.00
C GLU A 200 15.15 -0.75 11.52
N ILE A 201 15.33 -2.06 11.52
CA ILE A 201 14.27 -3.02 11.21
C ILE A 201 13.52 -3.34 12.50
N ALA A 202 12.37 -2.69 12.71
CA ALA A 202 11.51 -2.94 13.87
C ALA A 202 10.84 -4.32 13.79
N ARG A 203 10.48 -4.77 12.57
CA ARG A 203 9.86 -6.08 12.34
C ARG A 203 10.12 -6.54 10.92
N CYS A 204 10.36 -7.85 10.76
CA CYS A 204 10.48 -8.48 9.45
C CYS A 204 9.87 -9.88 9.49
N TYR A 205 9.06 -10.22 8.49
CA TYR A 205 8.57 -11.59 8.32
C TYR A 205 8.25 -11.89 6.87
N LYS A 206 8.16 -13.18 6.54
CA LYS A 206 7.79 -13.68 5.22
C LYS A 206 6.39 -14.28 5.29
N PRO A 207 5.39 -13.70 4.59
CA PRO A 207 4.01 -14.19 4.65
C PRO A 207 3.85 -15.57 3.99
N GLY A 208 4.75 -15.92 3.05
CA GLY A 208 4.65 -17.13 2.25
C GLY A 208 3.71 -16.98 1.07
N ARG A 209 3.54 -18.08 0.32
CA ARG A 209 2.62 -18.19 -0.80
C ARG A 209 1.34 -18.88 -0.35
N ASN A 210 0.21 -18.45 -0.91
CA ASN A 210 -1.05 -19.16 -0.72
C ASN A 210 -1.44 -19.82 -2.04
N ILE A 211 -1.58 -21.15 -2.05
CA ILE A 211 -1.93 -21.94 -3.24
C ILE A 211 -3.29 -22.58 -2.99
N GLY A 212 -4.26 -22.26 -3.83
CA GLY A 212 -5.59 -22.82 -3.82
C GLY A 212 -5.88 -23.59 -5.10
N LEU A 213 -6.36 -24.81 -4.98
CA LEU A 213 -6.86 -25.62 -6.09
C LEU A 213 -8.36 -25.89 -5.87
N GLN A 214 -9.16 -25.65 -6.90
CA GLN A 214 -10.60 -25.87 -6.88
C GLN A 214 -11.00 -26.69 -8.11
N ALA A 215 -11.81 -27.72 -7.90
CA ALA A 215 -12.49 -28.47 -8.94
C ALA A 215 -14.00 -28.25 -8.83
N ILE A 216 -14.65 -27.88 -9.94
CA ILE A 216 -16.08 -27.66 -10.02
C ILE A 216 -16.63 -28.67 -11.04
N TYR A 217 -17.54 -29.54 -10.61
CA TYR A 217 -18.22 -30.46 -11.48
C TYR A 217 -19.71 -30.09 -11.58
N LYS A 218 -20.23 -30.03 -12.82
CA LYS A 218 -21.64 -29.77 -13.12
C LYS A 218 -22.26 -31.03 -13.66
N PHE A 219 -23.35 -31.44 -13.07
CA PHE A 219 -24.16 -32.60 -13.48
C PHE A 219 -25.05 -32.25 -14.67
#